data_1cfb1f8fd32b4da254479a16921d5c00
#
_entry.id   1cfb1f8fd32b4da254479a16921d5c00
#
_cell.length_a   1.000
_cell.length_b   1.000
_cell.length_c   1.000
_cell.angle_alpha   90.00
_cell.angle_beta   90.00
_cell.angle_gamma   90.00
#
_symmetry.space_group_name_H-M   'P 1'
#
loop_
_entity.id
_entity.type
_entity.pdbx_description
1 polymer ?
#
loop_
_entity_poly.entity_id
_entity_poly.type
_entity_poly.pdbx_seq_one_letter_code
_entity_poly.pdbx_strand_id
1 'polypeptide(L)'
;IERIDFTQDYRPEPTISVQGEARLRTEGVVAGRTPPEFLVEDEANAGLKTVIWGFASFFAFVFLLIQLAYVYRNDVATSIPWLRPVLNTMCESLRCEVSFVRHLDRITIDGSSLEQPSEPQAEGRPASMTLAFSMRNRLLQPQPWPHLLLELKDASNTPVVRKRLAPNDYLPTQFKDKPFLPNQELNLRLPIEVTGLQITGFQITRYFP
;
A
#
# COMPACT_ATOMS: atom_id res chain seq x y z
N ILE A 1 -79.26 -20.66 62.59
CA ILE A 1 -78.55 -20.21 61.37
C ILE A 1 -78.86 -18.74 61.22
N GLU A 2 -77.94 -17.96 61.73
CA GLU A 2 -77.96 -16.48 61.81
C GLU A 2 -77.60 -15.95 60.42
N ARG A 3 -78.51 -15.21 59.80
CA ARG A 3 -78.25 -14.48 58.57
C ARG A 3 -77.49 -13.21 58.90
N ILE A 4 -76.28 -13.13 58.50
CA ILE A 4 -75.47 -11.91 58.54
C ILE A 4 -75.98 -11.01 57.38
N ASP A 5 -76.62 -9.90 57.76
CA ASP A 5 -77.12 -8.87 56.86
C ASP A 5 -75.93 -7.94 56.54
N PHE A 6 -75.40 -8.03 55.32
CA PHE A 6 -74.37 -7.13 54.82
C PHE A 6 -74.97 -5.90 54.19
N THR A 7 -75.73 -5.13 54.90
CA THR A 7 -75.98 -3.77 54.50
C THR A 7 -74.72 -2.93 54.82
N GLN A 8 -73.80 -2.98 53.90
CA GLN A 8 -72.61 -2.10 53.93
C GLN A 8 -73.07 -0.69 53.80
N ASP A 9 -72.85 0.07 54.87
CA ASP A 9 -72.92 1.51 54.88
C ASP A 9 -71.99 2.11 53.84
N TYR A 10 -72.52 2.39 52.65
CA TYR A 10 -71.77 2.99 51.54
C TYR A 10 -71.51 4.43 51.89
N ARG A 11 -70.36 4.66 52.58
CA ARG A 11 -69.87 6.00 52.79
C ARG A 11 -69.22 6.45 51.49
N PRO A 12 -69.73 7.45 50.78
CA PRO A 12 -69.09 7.93 49.57
C PRO A 12 -67.73 8.53 49.92
N GLU A 13 -66.70 7.97 49.29
CA GLU A 13 -65.37 8.54 49.44
C GLU A 13 -65.32 9.96 48.91
N PRO A 14 -64.61 10.89 49.59
CA PRO A 14 -64.55 12.27 49.17
C PRO A 14 -63.85 12.35 47.82
N THR A 15 -64.59 12.61 46.77
CA THR A 15 -64.09 12.85 45.46
C THR A 15 -63.42 14.23 45.42
N ILE A 16 -62.11 14.23 45.36
CA ILE A 16 -61.33 15.46 45.18
C ILE A 16 -61.43 15.83 43.68
N SER A 17 -62.34 16.78 43.35
CA SER A 17 -62.36 17.36 42.01
C SER A 17 -61.24 18.37 41.89
N VAL A 18 -60.17 17.97 41.22
CA VAL A 18 -59.12 18.91 40.80
C VAL A 18 -59.62 19.60 39.54
N GLN A 19 -60.12 20.82 39.67
CA GLN A 19 -60.35 21.72 38.52
C GLN A 19 -58.97 22.13 38.01
N GLY A 20 -58.39 21.33 37.10
CA GLY A 20 -57.31 21.80 36.30
C GLY A 20 -57.85 22.80 35.29
N GLU A 21 -57.61 24.08 35.52
CA GLU A 21 -57.62 25.03 34.42
C GLU A 21 -56.61 24.53 33.39
N ALA A 22 -57.12 23.97 32.27
CA ALA A 22 -56.33 23.82 31.11
C ALA A 22 -55.85 25.23 30.70
N ARG A 23 -54.70 25.63 31.19
CA ARG A 23 -54.00 26.74 30.56
C ARG A 23 -53.73 26.29 29.13
N LEU A 24 -54.69 26.57 28.25
CA LEU A 24 -54.39 26.67 26.82
C LEU A 24 -53.20 27.61 26.74
N ARG A 25 -52.02 27.02 26.51
CA ARG A 25 -50.85 27.76 26.11
C ARG A 25 -51.19 28.31 24.73
N THR A 26 -51.97 29.40 24.75
CA THR A 26 -52.03 30.26 23.58
C THR A 26 -50.55 30.55 23.29
N GLU A 27 -50.08 30.09 22.18
CA GLU A 27 -48.86 30.63 21.58
C GLU A 27 -49.17 32.07 21.21
N GLY A 28 -49.44 32.85 22.25
CA GLY A 28 -49.41 34.30 22.18
C GLY A 28 -47.99 34.63 21.86
N VAL A 29 -47.79 35.12 20.64
CA VAL A 29 -46.65 35.97 20.29
C VAL A 29 -46.30 36.78 21.50
N VAL A 30 -45.25 36.38 22.24
CA VAL A 30 -44.68 37.19 23.31
C VAL A 30 -43.92 38.32 22.57
N ALA A 31 -44.73 39.26 22.04
CA ALA A 31 -44.22 40.54 21.61
C ALA A 31 -43.64 41.24 22.84
N GLY A 32 -42.29 41.22 22.93
CA GLY A 32 -41.61 42.06 23.90
C GLY A 32 -40.66 41.39 24.87
N ARG A 33 -40.38 40.08 24.79
CA ARG A 33 -39.20 39.55 25.48
C ARG A 33 -38.07 39.52 24.44
N THR A 34 -37.17 40.51 24.55
CA THR A 34 -35.87 40.40 23.90
C THR A 34 -35.19 39.11 24.37
N PRO A 35 -34.79 38.22 23.47
CA PRO A 35 -34.04 37.04 23.87
C PRO A 35 -32.84 37.48 24.73
N PRO A 36 -32.48 36.76 25.77
CA PRO A 36 -31.35 37.12 26.60
C PRO A 36 -30.09 37.26 25.70
N GLU A 37 -29.31 38.29 26.02
CA GLU A 37 -28.18 38.81 25.23
C GLU A 37 -27.17 37.69 24.81
N PHE A 38 -27.01 36.65 25.63
CA PHE A 38 -26.16 35.51 25.33
C PHE A 38 -26.67 34.61 24.19
N LEU A 39 -27.96 34.68 23.82
CA LEU A 39 -28.52 33.97 22.67
C LEU A 39 -28.40 34.80 21.37
N VAL A 40 -28.34 36.12 21.47
CA VAL A 40 -28.29 37.02 20.30
C VAL A 40 -26.87 37.13 19.77
N GLU A 41 -25.86 37.09 20.62
CA GLU A 41 -24.44 37.16 20.17
C GLU A 41 -24.01 35.93 19.33
N ASP A 42 -24.58 34.76 19.58
CA ASP A 42 -24.24 33.55 18.85
C ASP A 42 -24.83 33.50 17.42
N GLU A 43 -25.99 34.12 17.18
CA GLU A 43 -26.62 34.12 15.86
C GLU A 43 -25.89 35.02 14.85
N ALA A 44 -25.37 36.16 15.27
CA ALA A 44 -24.67 37.10 14.40
C ALA A 44 -23.34 36.50 13.84
N ASN A 45 -22.70 35.64 14.64
CA ASN A 45 -21.44 35.00 14.27
C ASN A 45 -21.61 33.55 13.79
N ALA A 46 -22.81 32.97 13.89
CA ALA A 46 -23.05 31.56 13.51
C ALA A 46 -22.74 31.32 12.02
N GLY A 47 -23.13 32.22 11.16
CA GLY A 47 -22.86 32.15 9.72
C GLY A 47 -21.36 32.16 9.40
N LEU A 48 -20.61 33.09 10.02
CA LEU A 48 -19.17 33.19 9.81
C LEU A 48 -18.41 31.99 10.38
N LYS A 49 -18.78 31.56 11.60
CA LYS A 49 -18.22 30.35 12.24
C LYS A 49 -18.45 29.11 11.35
N THR A 50 -19.64 28.93 10.80
CA THR A 50 -19.99 27.81 9.92
C THR A 50 -19.16 27.83 8.64
N VAL A 51 -18.98 29.00 8.03
CA VAL A 51 -18.15 29.15 6.83
C VAL A 51 -16.68 28.84 7.14
N ILE A 52 -16.13 29.35 8.24
CA ILE A 52 -14.74 29.07 8.65
C ILE A 52 -14.55 27.58 8.93
N TRP A 53 -15.47 26.94 9.65
CA TRP A 53 -15.42 25.49 9.90
C TRP A 53 -15.57 24.67 8.62
N GLY A 54 -16.40 25.11 7.67
CA GLY A 54 -16.53 24.50 6.36
C GLY A 54 -15.21 24.52 5.57
N PHE A 55 -14.57 25.70 5.52
CA PHE A 55 -13.25 25.82 4.88
C PHE A 55 -12.18 24.99 5.61
N ALA A 56 -12.14 25.06 6.93
CA ALA A 56 -11.18 24.27 7.72
C ALA A 56 -11.34 22.77 7.48
N SER A 57 -12.59 22.27 7.46
CA SER A 57 -12.89 20.87 7.16
C SER A 57 -12.50 20.49 5.74
N PHE A 58 -12.76 21.36 4.75
CA PHE A 58 -12.36 21.14 3.37
C PHE A 58 -10.83 21.04 3.23
N PHE A 59 -10.09 21.98 3.81
CA PHE A 59 -8.62 21.94 3.78
C PHE A 59 -8.06 20.74 4.53
N ALA A 60 -8.65 20.38 5.68
CA ALA A 60 -8.26 19.18 6.42
C ALA A 60 -8.48 17.90 5.60
N PHE A 61 -9.60 17.82 4.86
CA PHE A 61 -9.89 16.71 3.97
C PHE A 61 -8.91 16.62 2.79
N VAL A 62 -8.62 17.75 2.13
CA VAL A 62 -7.63 17.81 1.05
C VAL A 62 -6.24 17.40 1.56
N PHE A 63 -5.85 17.89 2.74
CA PHE A 63 -4.58 17.52 3.37
C PHE A 63 -4.50 16.03 3.69
N LEU A 64 -5.58 15.44 4.16
CA LEU A 64 -5.69 14.00 4.40
C LEU A 64 -5.54 13.20 3.10
N LEU A 65 -6.14 13.65 2.00
CA LEU A 65 -5.96 12.98 0.69
C LEU A 65 -4.51 13.04 0.21
N ILE A 66 -3.84 14.18 0.40
CA ILE A 66 -2.41 14.32 0.07
C ILE A 66 -1.56 13.38 0.93
N GLN A 67 -1.85 13.28 2.24
CA GLN A 67 -1.16 12.35 3.12
C GLN A 67 -1.38 10.88 2.71
N LEU A 68 -2.60 10.50 2.35
CA LEU A 68 -2.89 9.16 1.85
C LEU A 68 -2.14 8.88 0.55
N ALA A 69 -2.15 9.82 -0.40
CA ALA A 69 -1.39 9.69 -1.64
C ALA A 69 0.12 9.55 -1.38
N TYR A 70 0.66 10.27 -0.40
CA TYR A 70 2.07 10.18 -0.01
C TYR A 70 2.41 8.82 0.61
N VAL A 71 1.58 8.32 1.54
CA VAL A 71 1.80 7.02 2.21
C VAL A 71 1.66 5.87 1.22
N TYR A 72 0.59 5.88 0.42
CA TYR A 72 0.29 4.82 -0.56
C TYR A 72 0.84 5.09 -1.96
N ARG A 73 1.84 5.97 -2.11
CA ARG A 73 2.37 6.40 -3.41
C ARG A 73 2.78 5.25 -4.33
N ASN A 74 3.34 4.17 -3.76
CA ASN A 74 3.78 3.01 -4.53
C ASN A 74 2.60 2.20 -5.08
N ASP A 75 1.58 1.99 -4.23
CA ASP A 75 0.37 1.25 -4.61
C ASP A 75 -0.47 2.05 -5.62
N VAL A 76 -0.56 3.37 -5.43
CA VAL A 76 -1.24 4.28 -6.36
C VAL A 76 -0.52 4.30 -7.71
N ALA A 77 0.82 4.41 -7.72
CA ALA A 77 1.63 4.42 -8.94
C ALA A 77 1.56 3.09 -9.73
N THR A 78 1.31 1.98 -9.04
CA THR A 78 1.17 0.66 -9.68
C THR A 78 -0.26 0.41 -10.17
N SER A 79 -1.26 0.86 -9.41
CA SER A 79 -2.68 0.69 -9.76
C SER A 79 -3.13 1.65 -10.87
N ILE A 80 -2.55 2.84 -10.91
CA ILE A 80 -2.91 3.92 -11.83
C ILE A 80 -1.66 4.41 -12.57
N PRO A 81 -1.23 3.70 -13.64
CA PRO A 81 0.05 3.98 -14.31
C PRO A 81 0.19 5.40 -14.88
N TRP A 82 -0.93 6.02 -15.32
CA TRP A 82 -0.91 7.38 -15.87
C TRP A 82 -0.62 8.46 -14.80
N LEU A 83 -0.84 8.16 -13.52
CA LEU A 83 -0.56 9.06 -12.41
C LEU A 83 0.93 9.02 -11.98
N ARG A 84 1.66 8.01 -12.41
CA ARG A 84 3.07 7.81 -12.07
C ARG A 84 3.97 9.02 -12.38
N PRO A 85 3.89 9.67 -13.58
CA PRO A 85 4.74 10.83 -13.85
C PRO A 85 4.47 11.99 -12.88
N VAL A 86 3.20 12.22 -12.51
CA VAL A 86 2.82 13.26 -11.53
C VAL A 86 3.41 12.95 -10.15
N LEU A 87 3.29 11.69 -9.70
CA LEU A 87 3.86 11.25 -8.44
C LEU A 87 5.39 11.35 -8.43
N ASN A 88 6.06 11.02 -9.54
CA ASN A 88 7.50 11.17 -9.65
C ASN A 88 7.94 12.62 -9.51
N THR A 89 7.27 13.56 -10.19
CA THR A 89 7.58 15.00 -10.09
C THR A 89 7.37 15.52 -8.67
N MET A 90 6.29 15.10 -8.01
CA MET A 90 6.05 15.45 -6.61
C MET A 90 7.13 14.85 -5.69
N CYS A 91 7.49 13.59 -5.91
CA CYS A 91 8.52 12.91 -5.14
C CYS A 91 9.92 13.53 -5.32
N GLU A 92 10.25 13.99 -6.51
CA GLU A 92 11.50 14.69 -6.77
C GLU A 92 11.64 15.94 -5.89
N SER A 93 10.57 16.73 -5.78
CA SER A 93 10.52 17.93 -4.92
C SER A 93 10.61 17.57 -3.43
N LEU A 94 10.06 16.44 -3.01
CA LEU A 94 10.02 15.97 -1.61
C LEU A 94 11.17 15.03 -1.25
N ARG A 95 12.12 14.80 -2.18
CA ARG A 95 13.23 13.84 -2.03
C ARG A 95 12.76 12.43 -1.67
N CYS A 96 11.62 12.00 -2.23
CA CYS A 96 11.12 10.64 -2.09
C CYS A 96 11.28 9.87 -3.42
N GLU A 97 11.22 8.56 -3.37
CA GLU A 97 11.29 7.68 -4.53
C GLU A 97 10.00 6.86 -4.66
N VAL A 98 9.45 6.79 -5.87
CA VAL A 98 8.31 5.93 -6.17
C VAL A 98 8.86 4.57 -6.60
N SER A 99 9.00 3.66 -5.65
CA SER A 99 9.50 2.33 -5.91
C SER A 99 8.47 1.45 -6.61
N PHE A 100 8.97 0.48 -7.39
CA PHE A 100 8.12 -0.59 -7.91
C PHE A 100 7.83 -1.63 -6.83
N VAL A 101 6.69 -2.29 -6.93
CA VAL A 101 6.36 -3.44 -6.09
C VAL A 101 7.38 -4.56 -6.34
N ARG A 102 7.84 -5.22 -5.29
CA ARG A 102 8.88 -6.25 -5.33
C ARG A 102 8.27 -7.60 -4.95
N HIS A 103 7.95 -8.42 -5.95
CA HIS A 103 7.44 -9.78 -5.78
C HIS A 103 8.41 -10.80 -6.35
N LEU A 104 9.33 -11.26 -5.51
CA LEU A 104 10.35 -12.22 -5.90
C LEU A 104 9.77 -13.55 -6.36
N ASP A 105 8.69 -13.99 -5.75
CA ASP A 105 7.94 -15.21 -6.07
C ASP A 105 7.37 -15.21 -7.51
N ARG A 106 7.16 -14.02 -8.07
CA ARG A 106 6.64 -13.81 -9.44
C ARG A 106 7.71 -13.69 -10.52
N ILE A 107 8.98 -13.70 -10.17
CA ILE A 107 10.08 -13.78 -11.11
C ILE A 107 10.51 -15.24 -11.20
N THR A 108 10.47 -15.84 -12.38
CA THR A 108 10.98 -17.20 -12.60
C THR A 108 12.29 -17.14 -13.38
N ILE A 109 13.20 -18.06 -13.07
CA ILE A 109 14.39 -18.32 -13.87
C ILE A 109 14.18 -19.70 -14.47
N ASP A 110 14.14 -19.75 -15.78
CA ASP A 110 13.88 -20.96 -16.55
C ASP A 110 15.09 -21.25 -17.48
N GLY A 111 15.32 -22.50 -17.82
CA GLY A 111 16.28 -22.90 -18.83
C GLY A 111 17.73 -22.47 -18.55
N SER A 112 18.19 -22.55 -17.29
CA SER A 112 19.57 -22.19 -16.98
C SER A 112 20.57 -23.27 -17.39
N SER A 113 21.65 -22.90 -18.07
CA SER A 113 22.76 -23.76 -18.48
C SER A 113 24.11 -23.06 -18.32
N LEU A 114 25.13 -23.84 -18.02
CA LEU A 114 26.51 -23.37 -17.99
C LEU A 114 27.26 -24.07 -19.12
N GLU A 115 27.56 -23.32 -20.19
CA GLU A 115 28.22 -23.79 -21.35
C GLU A 115 29.73 -23.61 -21.22
N GLN A 116 30.48 -24.68 -21.40
CA GLN A 116 31.94 -24.61 -21.46
C GLN A 116 32.36 -24.54 -22.96
N PRO A 117 33.41 -23.77 -23.29
CA PRO A 117 33.91 -23.73 -24.65
C PRO A 117 34.39 -25.12 -25.06
N SER A 118 34.09 -25.53 -26.28
CA SER A 118 34.44 -26.84 -26.83
C SER A 118 35.93 -26.99 -27.13
N GLU A 119 36.71 -25.91 -27.14
CA GLU A 119 38.16 -25.93 -27.37
C GLU A 119 38.88 -26.25 -26.08
N PRO A 120 39.85 -27.19 -26.10
CA PRO A 120 40.70 -27.47 -24.95
C PRO A 120 41.53 -26.23 -24.60
N GLN A 121 41.26 -25.70 -23.43
CA GLN A 121 42.00 -24.53 -22.95
C GLN A 121 43.42 -24.92 -22.54
N ALA A 122 44.38 -24.16 -23.02
CA ALA A 122 45.77 -24.35 -22.64
C ALA A 122 45.93 -24.21 -21.09
N GLU A 123 46.72 -25.11 -20.51
CA GLU A 123 47.01 -25.07 -19.06
C GLU A 123 47.47 -23.69 -18.63
N GLY A 124 46.81 -23.16 -17.59
CA GLY A 124 47.18 -21.84 -17.00
C GLY A 124 46.35 -20.64 -17.52
N ARG A 125 45.39 -20.81 -18.45
CA ARG A 125 44.46 -19.75 -18.84
C ARG A 125 43.16 -19.82 -18.03
N PRO A 126 42.53 -18.67 -17.77
CA PRO A 126 41.23 -18.69 -17.13
C PRO A 126 40.20 -19.46 -17.99
N ALA A 127 39.50 -20.37 -17.36
CA ALA A 127 38.38 -21.07 -18.03
C ALA A 127 37.24 -20.08 -18.28
N SER A 128 36.98 -19.81 -19.56
CA SER A 128 35.82 -18.97 -19.94
C SER A 128 34.60 -19.87 -20.07
N MET A 129 33.55 -19.57 -19.33
CA MET A 129 32.26 -20.27 -19.36
C MET A 129 31.16 -19.26 -19.68
N THR A 130 30.11 -19.71 -20.34
CA THR A 130 28.94 -18.86 -20.59
C THR A 130 27.75 -19.37 -19.82
N LEU A 131 27.26 -18.56 -18.88
CA LEU A 131 26.02 -18.81 -18.18
C LEU A 131 24.85 -18.30 -19.02
N ALA A 132 24.02 -19.19 -19.50
CA ALA A 132 22.79 -18.86 -20.22
C ALA A 132 21.60 -19.16 -19.32
N PHE A 133 20.65 -18.23 -19.25
CA PHE A 133 19.40 -18.42 -18.50
C PHE A 133 18.31 -17.49 -19.04
N SER A 134 17.05 -17.92 -18.88
CA SER A 134 15.87 -17.12 -19.19
C SER A 134 15.24 -16.63 -17.90
N MET A 135 14.86 -15.36 -17.86
CA MET A 135 14.16 -14.76 -16.72
C MET A 135 12.82 -14.21 -17.18
N ARG A 136 11.76 -14.54 -16.45
CA ARG A 136 10.40 -14.10 -16.76
C ARG A 136 9.71 -13.45 -15.57
N ASN A 137 9.09 -12.30 -15.83
CA ASN A 137 8.19 -11.64 -14.87
C ASN A 137 6.77 -12.18 -15.06
N ARG A 138 6.27 -12.94 -14.09
CA ARG A 138 4.89 -13.45 -14.08
C ARG A 138 3.91 -12.53 -13.36
N LEU A 139 4.38 -11.39 -12.87
CA LEU A 139 3.51 -10.37 -12.29
C LEU A 139 2.83 -9.58 -13.41
N LEU A 140 1.58 -9.19 -13.22
CA LEU A 140 0.83 -8.33 -14.16
C LEU A 140 1.22 -6.84 -14.05
N GLN A 141 2.21 -6.53 -13.24
CA GLN A 141 2.73 -5.19 -12.99
C GLN A 141 4.24 -5.15 -13.24
N PRO A 142 4.78 -3.99 -13.66
CA PRO A 142 6.22 -3.84 -13.77
C PRO A 142 6.86 -3.89 -12.38
N GLN A 143 8.02 -4.52 -12.29
CA GLN A 143 8.82 -4.63 -11.06
C GLN A 143 10.30 -4.34 -11.34
N PRO A 144 11.12 -4.07 -10.33
CA PRO A 144 12.54 -3.90 -10.55
C PRO A 144 13.19 -5.22 -10.92
N TRP A 145 14.32 -5.15 -11.61
CA TRP A 145 15.15 -6.32 -11.87
C TRP A 145 15.76 -6.84 -10.56
N PRO A 146 15.71 -8.14 -10.27
CA PRO A 146 16.27 -8.71 -9.06
C PRO A 146 17.80 -8.72 -9.11
N HIS A 147 18.43 -8.72 -7.95
CA HIS A 147 19.83 -9.12 -7.83
C HIS A 147 19.92 -10.64 -7.91
N LEU A 148 21.01 -11.14 -8.47
CA LEU A 148 21.28 -12.56 -8.60
C LEU A 148 22.48 -12.94 -7.72
N LEU A 149 22.37 -14.05 -7.03
CA LEU A 149 23.47 -14.72 -6.37
C LEU A 149 23.81 -15.96 -7.20
N LEU A 150 24.97 -15.93 -7.82
CA LEU A 150 25.54 -17.06 -8.54
C LEU A 150 26.46 -17.83 -7.59
N GLU A 151 26.18 -19.10 -7.42
CA GLU A 151 27.06 -20.05 -6.73
C GLU A 151 27.58 -21.07 -7.73
N LEU A 152 28.89 -21.18 -7.83
CA LEU A 152 29.54 -22.22 -8.60
C LEU A 152 29.99 -23.33 -7.64
N LYS A 153 29.76 -24.58 -8.03
CA LYS A 153 29.94 -25.74 -7.18
C LYS A 153 30.98 -26.70 -7.77
N ASP A 154 31.71 -27.35 -6.92
CA ASP A 154 32.65 -28.41 -7.27
C ASP A 154 31.96 -29.78 -7.41
N ALA A 155 32.77 -30.85 -7.67
CA ALA A 155 32.28 -32.21 -7.76
C ALA A 155 31.65 -32.74 -6.47
N SER A 156 31.96 -32.15 -5.33
CA SER A 156 31.37 -32.45 -4.02
C SER A 156 30.08 -31.68 -3.74
N ASN A 157 29.55 -30.94 -4.73
CA ASN A 157 28.40 -30.04 -4.60
C ASN A 157 28.60 -28.91 -3.58
N THR A 158 29.87 -28.61 -3.25
CA THR A 158 30.23 -27.53 -2.33
C THR A 158 30.38 -26.23 -3.11
N PRO A 159 29.82 -25.11 -2.65
CA PRO A 159 29.99 -23.83 -3.32
C PRO A 159 31.41 -23.30 -3.14
N VAL A 160 32.17 -23.25 -4.23
CA VAL A 160 33.57 -22.75 -4.27
C VAL A 160 33.65 -21.26 -4.63
N VAL A 161 32.68 -20.75 -5.37
CA VAL A 161 32.59 -19.34 -5.74
C VAL A 161 31.18 -18.85 -5.50
N ARG A 162 31.07 -17.67 -4.85
CA ARG A 162 29.80 -16.96 -4.71
C ARG A 162 29.96 -15.54 -5.23
N LYS A 163 29.17 -15.20 -6.23
CA LYS A 163 29.18 -13.84 -6.81
C LYS A 163 27.80 -13.23 -6.81
N ARG A 164 27.71 -12.03 -6.24
CA ARG A 164 26.50 -11.19 -6.33
C ARG A 164 26.57 -10.41 -7.63
N LEU A 165 25.50 -10.46 -8.41
CA LEU A 165 25.34 -9.75 -9.65
C LEU A 165 24.21 -8.74 -9.48
N ALA A 166 24.53 -7.47 -9.61
CA ALA A 166 23.53 -6.42 -9.68
C ALA A 166 22.88 -6.41 -11.07
N PRO A 167 21.68 -5.83 -11.24
CA PRO A 167 21.05 -5.72 -12.56
C PRO A 167 21.96 -5.12 -13.64
N ASN A 168 22.81 -4.16 -13.27
CA ASN A 168 23.76 -3.54 -14.18
C ASN A 168 24.86 -4.48 -14.70
N ASP A 169 25.11 -5.58 -13.99
CA ASP A 169 26.17 -6.53 -14.35
C ASP A 169 25.73 -7.56 -15.39
N TYR A 170 24.42 -7.88 -15.43
CA TYR A 170 23.89 -8.94 -16.29
C TYR A 170 22.91 -8.45 -17.35
N LEU A 171 22.34 -7.23 -17.19
CA LEU A 171 21.40 -6.69 -18.15
C LEU A 171 22.08 -6.04 -19.35
N PRO A 172 21.56 -6.27 -20.58
CA PRO A 172 21.94 -5.46 -21.73
C PRO A 172 21.62 -3.98 -21.51
N THR A 173 22.43 -3.09 -22.09
CA THR A 173 22.32 -1.63 -21.91
C THR A 173 20.92 -1.07 -22.16
N GLN A 174 20.19 -1.66 -23.10
CA GLN A 174 18.83 -1.25 -23.45
C GLN A 174 17.77 -1.45 -22.36
N PHE A 175 18.07 -2.26 -21.34
CA PHE A 175 17.15 -2.61 -20.24
C PHE A 175 17.58 -2.04 -18.88
N LYS A 176 18.75 -1.45 -18.77
CA LYS A 176 19.30 -0.97 -17.49
C LYS A 176 18.41 0.06 -16.78
N ASP A 177 17.81 0.98 -17.56
CA ASP A 177 17.00 2.06 -17.05
C ASP A 177 15.48 1.76 -17.14
N LYS A 178 15.13 0.55 -17.53
CA LYS A 178 13.72 0.14 -17.70
C LYS A 178 13.32 -0.88 -16.66
N PRO A 179 12.08 -0.81 -16.16
CA PRO A 179 11.56 -1.85 -15.27
C PRO A 179 11.36 -3.17 -16.04
N PHE A 180 11.33 -4.24 -15.29
CA PHE A 180 10.96 -5.56 -15.81
C PHE A 180 9.45 -5.60 -16.06
N LEU A 181 9.05 -5.50 -17.32
CA LEU A 181 7.65 -5.37 -17.72
C LEU A 181 6.81 -6.62 -17.40
N PRO A 182 5.49 -6.49 -17.32
CA PRO A 182 4.58 -7.63 -17.13
C PRO A 182 4.75 -8.67 -18.23
N ASN A 183 4.81 -9.94 -17.83
CA ASN A 183 4.97 -11.08 -18.73
C ASN A 183 6.20 -11.03 -19.65
N GLN A 184 7.10 -10.08 -19.44
CA GLN A 184 8.34 -10.00 -20.20
C GLN A 184 9.21 -11.21 -19.88
N GLU A 185 9.81 -11.78 -20.92
CA GLU A 185 10.83 -12.81 -20.86
C GLU A 185 12.11 -12.28 -21.49
N LEU A 186 13.23 -12.53 -20.85
CA LEU A 186 14.53 -12.10 -21.33
C LEU A 186 15.53 -13.25 -21.23
N ASN A 187 16.11 -13.63 -22.38
CA ASN A 187 17.21 -14.58 -22.44
C ASN A 187 18.53 -13.85 -22.26
N LEU A 188 19.29 -14.27 -21.27
CA LEU A 188 20.53 -13.66 -20.84
C LEU A 188 21.69 -14.63 -21.05
N ARG A 189 22.82 -14.10 -21.52
CA ARG A 189 24.08 -14.83 -21.63
C ARG A 189 25.17 -14.02 -20.97
N LEU A 190 25.78 -14.59 -19.96
CA LEU A 190 26.80 -13.93 -19.14
C LEU A 190 28.12 -14.70 -19.25
N PRO A 191 29.15 -14.11 -19.82
CA PRO A 191 30.50 -14.73 -19.81
C PRO A 191 31.05 -14.68 -18.37
N ILE A 192 31.59 -15.82 -17.92
CA ILE A 192 32.20 -16.00 -16.60
C ILE A 192 33.58 -16.56 -16.80
N GLU A 193 34.58 -15.90 -16.24
CA GLU A 193 35.95 -16.38 -16.21
C GLU A 193 36.26 -16.98 -14.84
N VAL A 194 36.75 -18.20 -14.83
CA VAL A 194 37.15 -18.92 -13.61
C VAL A 194 38.54 -19.44 -13.79
N THR A 195 39.43 -19.16 -12.80
CA THR A 195 40.80 -19.59 -12.86
C THR A 195 41.07 -20.65 -11.80
N GLY A 196 41.66 -21.77 -12.22
CA GLY A 196 42.17 -22.78 -11.30
C GLY A 196 41.13 -23.60 -10.51
N LEU A 197 39.85 -23.54 -10.89
CA LEU A 197 38.76 -24.27 -10.22
C LEU A 197 38.05 -25.20 -11.22
N GLN A 198 37.80 -26.43 -10.79
CA GLN A 198 36.94 -27.37 -11.53
C GLN A 198 35.48 -27.16 -11.10
N ILE A 199 34.70 -26.59 -11.98
CA ILE A 199 33.28 -26.32 -11.76
C ILE A 199 32.47 -27.43 -12.42
N THR A 200 31.64 -28.13 -11.63
CA THR A 200 30.76 -29.19 -12.09
C THR A 200 29.28 -28.85 -11.97
N GLY A 201 28.96 -27.81 -11.18
CA GLY A 201 27.58 -27.37 -10.98
C GLY A 201 27.48 -25.88 -10.70
N PHE A 202 26.27 -25.37 -10.82
CA PHE A 202 25.97 -23.98 -10.48
C PHE A 202 24.56 -23.86 -9.91
N GLN A 203 24.34 -22.77 -9.18
CA GLN A 203 23.03 -22.40 -8.67
C GLN A 203 22.83 -20.89 -8.81
N ILE A 204 21.66 -20.48 -9.26
CA ILE A 204 21.28 -19.08 -9.37
C ILE A 204 20.13 -18.82 -8.41
N THR A 205 20.34 -17.90 -7.49
CA THR A 205 19.30 -17.46 -6.56
C THR A 205 19.02 -15.98 -6.79
N ARG A 206 17.77 -15.62 -6.90
CA ARG A 206 17.31 -14.24 -7.04
C ARG A 206 16.99 -13.64 -5.68
N TYR A 207 17.26 -12.35 -5.49
CA TYR A 207 16.92 -11.62 -4.25
C TYR A 207 16.75 -10.13 -4.53
N PHE A 208 16.07 -9.43 -3.63
CA PHE A 208 16.07 -7.98 -3.54
C PHE A 208 16.85 -7.55 -2.30
N PRO A 209 17.74 -6.58 -2.42
CA PRO A 209 18.48 -6.03 -1.28
C PRO A 209 17.60 -5.20 -0.36
#